data_6b11761c48c87874712a9b8f565155c7
#
_entry.id   6b11761c48c87874712a9b8f565155c7
#
_cell.length_a   1.000
_cell.length_b   1.000
_cell.length_c   1.000
_cell.angle_alpha   90.00
_cell.angle_beta   90.00
_cell.angle_gamma   90.00
#
_symmetry.space_group_name_H-M   'P 1'
#
loop_
_entity.id
_entity.type
_entity.pdbx_description
1 polymer ?
#
loop_
_entity_poly.entity_id
_entity_poly.type
_entity_poly.pdbx_seq_one_letter_code
_entity_poly.pdbx_strand_id
1 'polypeptide(L)'
;MEQPRFSTDLAPLPTYAFGHRSLTWWGILAFFLIEGTAFALAIAVYFYLLNQERYWPPPPFLPPNLLAGTLFTILILLSELPNTLVKKAAEKEDLPKVRKLLVVLSVIGSILLLIRAFEFNSLNILWHQNAYGSAIWLLLLLHTTHIATDWADTLVLTGLMFTPHGTEGRRFVDCSENAVYWRFVWLLWLPIYVVLYWLPRLVN
;
A
#
# COMPACT_ATOMS: atom_id res chain seq x y z
N MET A 1 -27.12 9.98 42.51
CA MET A 1 -27.66 9.62 41.19
C MET A 1 -26.51 9.09 40.36
N GLU A 2 -26.37 7.78 40.28
CA GLU A 2 -25.38 7.16 39.40
C GLU A 2 -25.89 7.29 37.96
N GLN A 3 -25.10 7.91 37.09
CA GLN A 3 -25.38 7.91 35.67
C GLN A 3 -25.28 6.46 35.14
N PRO A 4 -26.23 6.01 34.32
CA PRO A 4 -26.14 4.68 33.71
C PRO A 4 -24.87 4.64 32.85
N ARG A 5 -23.91 3.82 33.24
CA ARG A 5 -22.77 3.45 32.38
C ARG A 5 -23.36 2.68 31.22
N PHE A 6 -23.42 3.31 30.03
CA PHE A 6 -23.65 2.58 28.79
C PHE A 6 -22.43 1.67 28.54
N SER A 7 -22.46 0.48 29.10
CA SER A 7 -21.58 -0.58 28.60
C SER A 7 -22.20 -1.13 27.33
N THR A 8 -21.73 -0.67 26.19
CA THR A 8 -22.08 -1.30 24.91
C THR A 8 -21.44 -2.67 24.92
N ASP A 9 -22.25 -3.71 25.08
CA ASP A 9 -21.77 -5.10 24.97
C ASP A 9 -21.37 -5.34 23.50
N LEU A 10 -20.07 -5.45 23.25
CA LEU A 10 -19.48 -5.71 21.95
C LEU A 10 -19.43 -7.22 21.62
N ALA A 11 -19.77 -8.09 22.56
CA ALA A 11 -19.80 -9.53 22.36
C ALA A 11 -20.70 -10.02 21.19
N PRO A 12 -21.81 -9.35 20.85
CA PRO A 12 -22.61 -9.76 19.70
C PRO A 12 -22.05 -9.27 18.35
N LEU A 13 -20.96 -8.49 18.28
CA LEU A 13 -20.40 -8.07 17.00
C LEU A 13 -19.72 -9.28 16.32
N PRO A 14 -20.06 -9.58 15.06
CA PRO A 14 -19.40 -10.65 14.34
C PRO A 14 -17.91 -10.31 14.14
N THR A 15 -17.05 -11.29 14.40
CA THR A 15 -15.60 -11.14 14.16
C THR A 15 -15.32 -10.91 12.68
N TYR A 16 -16.12 -11.54 11.81
CA TYR A 16 -16.01 -11.48 10.36
C TYR A 16 -17.34 -11.03 9.75
N ALA A 17 -17.34 -9.84 9.17
CA ALA A 17 -18.45 -9.30 8.39
C ALA A 17 -17.89 -8.24 7.43
N PHE A 18 -18.64 -7.93 6.38
CA PHE A 18 -18.24 -6.87 5.46
C PHE A 18 -18.40 -5.47 6.07
N GLY A 19 -17.35 -4.64 5.96
CA GLY A 19 -17.37 -3.26 6.35
C GLY A 19 -17.38 -3.01 7.86
N HIS A 20 -17.87 -1.85 8.28
CA HIS A 20 -17.77 -1.32 9.66
C HIS A 20 -18.44 -2.16 10.76
N ARG A 21 -19.17 -3.19 10.40
CA ARG A 21 -19.79 -4.12 11.35
C ARG A 21 -18.86 -5.21 11.83
N SER A 22 -17.65 -5.32 11.24
CA SER A 22 -16.63 -6.29 11.59
C SER A 22 -15.56 -5.70 12.50
N LEU A 23 -15.11 -6.47 13.47
CA LEU A 23 -13.97 -6.09 14.31
C LEU A 23 -12.68 -6.01 13.49
N THR A 24 -12.49 -6.90 12.51
CA THR A 24 -11.35 -6.91 11.60
C THR A 24 -11.25 -5.62 10.78
N TRP A 25 -12.36 -5.07 10.31
CA TRP A 25 -12.38 -3.80 9.60
C TRP A 25 -11.85 -2.63 10.43
N TRP A 26 -12.22 -2.55 11.71
CA TRP A 26 -11.70 -1.54 12.64
C TRP A 26 -10.22 -1.76 12.94
N GLY A 27 -9.78 -3.03 13.00
CA GLY A 27 -8.37 -3.38 13.11
C GLY A 27 -7.55 -2.87 11.93
N ILE A 28 -8.04 -3.02 10.69
CA ILE A 28 -7.39 -2.51 9.48
C ILE A 28 -7.29 -0.98 9.50
N LEU A 29 -8.34 -0.27 9.92
CA LEU A 29 -8.27 1.19 10.05
C LEU A 29 -7.25 1.64 11.09
N ALA A 30 -7.16 0.96 12.23
CA ALA A 30 -6.13 1.25 13.24
C ALA A 30 -4.72 0.99 12.66
N PHE A 31 -4.57 -0.05 11.87
CA PHE A 31 -3.32 -0.37 11.18
C PHE A 31 -2.94 0.71 10.15
N PHE A 32 -3.90 1.20 9.35
CA PHE A 32 -3.66 2.34 8.44
C PHE A 32 -3.20 3.60 9.16
N LEU A 33 -3.71 3.86 10.36
CA LEU A 33 -3.28 5.01 11.14
C LEU A 33 -1.81 4.88 11.57
N ILE A 34 -1.42 3.69 12.02
CA ILE A 34 -0.03 3.41 12.45
C ILE A 34 0.92 3.52 11.26
N GLU A 35 0.63 2.82 10.16
CA GLU A 35 1.47 2.83 8.97
C GLU A 35 1.49 4.20 8.28
N GLY A 36 0.33 4.85 8.15
CA GLY A 36 0.25 6.21 7.60
C GLY A 36 1.06 7.23 8.41
N THR A 37 1.10 7.08 9.73
CA THR A 37 1.96 7.91 10.59
C THR A 37 3.44 7.68 10.31
N ALA A 38 3.88 6.42 10.11
CA ALA A 38 5.25 6.12 9.76
C ALA A 38 5.66 6.76 8.43
N PHE A 39 4.81 6.69 7.40
CA PHE A 39 5.05 7.38 6.13
C PHE A 39 5.06 8.90 6.26
N ALA A 40 4.13 9.47 7.02
CA ALA A 40 4.07 10.91 7.27
C ALA A 40 5.36 11.41 7.96
N LEU A 41 5.88 10.68 8.95
CA LEU A 41 7.14 10.99 9.61
C LEU A 41 8.32 10.87 8.65
N ALA A 42 8.39 9.84 7.80
CA ALA A 42 9.45 9.69 6.81
C ALA A 42 9.44 10.84 5.78
N ILE A 43 8.25 11.26 5.34
CA ILE A 43 8.09 12.44 4.47
C ILE A 43 8.48 13.73 5.22
N ALA A 44 8.13 13.87 6.48
CA ALA A 44 8.53 15.03 7.30
C ALA A 44 10.05 15.11 7.45
N VAL A 45 10.74 13.98 7.65
CA VAL A 45 12.20 13.91 7.66
C VAL A 45 12.79 14.35 6.32
N TYR A 46 12.20 13.92 5.19
CA TYR A 46 12.63 14.38 3.86
C TYR A 46 12.53 15.90 3.71
N PHE A 47 11.41 16.52 4.13
CA PHE A 47 11.26 17.98 4.11
C PHE A 47 12.20 18.70 5.09
N TYR A 48 12.45 18.11 6.24
CA TYR A 48 13.44 18.64 7.19
C TYR A 48 14.83 18.72 6.53
N LEU A 49 15.28 17.62 5.91
CA LEU A 49 16.58 17.58 5.22
C LEU A 49 16.64 18.54 4.04
N LEU A 50 15.58 18.66 3.26
CA LEU A 50 15.47 19.61 2.16
C LEU A 50 15.69 21.05 2.64
N ASN A 51 15.17 21.43 3.81
CA ASN A 51 15.35 22.76 4.37
C ASN A 51 16.75 23.03 4.95
N GLN A 52 17.58 21.98 5.13
CA GLN A 52 18.97 22.13 5.61
C GLN A 52 19.95 22.36 4.47
N GLU A 53 19.57 22.05 3.24
CA GLU A 53 20.43 22.11 2.05
C GLU A 53 20.04 23.27 1.15
N ARG A 54 21.06 23.89 0.52
CA ARG A 54 20.84 24.99 -0.43
C ARG A 54 20.35 24.51 -1.79
N TYR A 55 20.73 23.29 -2.18
CA TYR A 55 20.36 22.65 -3.44
C TYR A 55 19.84 21.25 -3.16
N TRP A 56 18.79 20.84 -3.89
CA TRP A 56 18.17 19.54 -3.68
C TRP A 56 17.84 18.83 -5.00
N PRO A 57 18.48 17.69 -5.35
CA PRO A 57 19.52 16.97 -4.58
C PRO A 57 20.80 17.79 -4.36
N PRO A 58 21.58 17.47 -3.29
CA PRO A 58 22.90 18.09 -3.12
C PRO A 58 23.84 17.70 -4.27
N PRO A 59 24.61 18.65 -4.86
CA PRO A 59 25.57 18.32 -5.92
C PRO A 59 26.61 17.29 -5.45
N PRO A 60 27.07 16.35 -6.31
CA PRO A 60 26.83 16.28 -7.77
C PRO A 60 25.63 15.41 -8.17
N PHE A 61 24.73 15.06 -7.26
CA PHE A 61 23.66 14.11 -7.49
C PHE A 61 22.52 14.70 -8.32
N LEU A 62 21.88 13.83 -9.12
CA LEU A 62 20.74 14.17 -9.96
C LEU A 62 19.46 13.57 -9.39
N PRO A 63 18.28 14.17 -9.66
CA PRO A 63 17.00 13.59 -9.31
C PRO A 63 16.81 12.19 -9.91
N PRO A 64 16.03 11.28 -9.27
CA PRO A 64 15.72 9.96 -9.81
C PRO A 64 15.14 10.04 -11.23
N ASN A 65 15.41 9.02 -12.05
CA ASN A 65 14.87 8.95 -13.41
C ASN A 65 13.34 8.74 -13.36
N LEU A 66 12.61 9.55 -14.13
CA LEU A 66 11.13 9.53 -14.13
C LEU A 66 10.53 8.25 -14.71
N LEU A 67 11.23 7.55 -15.63
CA LEU A 67 10.62 6.47 -16.41
C LEU A 67 10.08 5.34 -15.52
N ALA A 68 10.93 4.77 -14.67
CA ALA A 68 10.55 3.63 -13.83
C ALA A 68 9.45 4.01 -12.82
N GLY A 69 9.60 5.14 -12.11
CA GLY A 69 8.60 5.63 -11.16
C GLY A 69 7.27 5.97 -11.81
N THR A 70 7.27 6.53 -13.03
CA THR A 70 6.04 6.85 -13.76
C THR A 70 5.34 5.58 -14.26
N LEU A 71 6.08 4.62 -14.81
CA LEU A 71 5.52 3.32 -15.22
C LEU A 71 4.90 2.58 -14.03
N PHE A 72 5.60 2.58 -12.90
CA PHE A 72 5.09 2.03 -11.67
C PHE A 72 3.79 2.73 -11.22
N THR A 73 3.77 4.05 -11.24
CA THR A 73 2.60 4.87 -10.88
C THR A 73 1.40 4.56 -11.77
N ILE A 74 1.59 4.48 -13.08
CA ILE A 74 0.51 4.14 -14.01
C ILE A 74 -0.03 2.74 -13.70
N LEU A 75 0.82 1.75 -13.53
CA LEU A 75 0.40 0.37 -13.32
C LEU A 75 -0.31 0.20 -11.95
N ILE A 76 0.20 0.82 -10.88
CA ILE A 76 -0.45 0.71 -9.57
C ILE A 76 -1.82 1.40 -9.56
N LEU A 77 -1.99 2.51 -10.26
CA LEU A 77 -3.30 3.17 -10.42
C LEU A 77 -4.26 2.31 -11.26
N LEU A 78 -3.79 1.70 -12.35
CA LEU A 78 -4.60 0.80 -13.16
C LEU A 78 -5.02 -0.45 -12.39
N SER A 79 -4.21 -0.90 -11.43
CA SER A 79 -4.54 -2.05 -10.58
C SER A 79 -5.77 -1.84 -9.70
N GLU A 80 -6.18 -0.58 -9.46
CA GLU A 80 -7.40 -0.29 -8.71
C GLU A 80 -8.67 -0.78 -9.42
N LEU A 81 -8.65 -0.90 -10.75
CA LEU A 81 -9.79 -1.42 -11.51
C LEU A 81 -10.10 -2.89 -11.12
N PRO A 82 -9.18 -3.85 -11.28
CA PRO A 82 -9.42 -5.22 -10.83
C PRO A 82 -9.58 -5.31 -9.31
N ASN A 83 -8.89 -4.48 -8.52
CA ASN A 83 -9.02 -4.43 -7.07
C ASN A 83 -10.45 -4.11 -6.61
N THR A 84 -11.03 -3.03 -7.15
CA THR A 84 -12.43 -2.68 -6.87
C THR A 84 -13.40 -3.79 -7.32
N LEU A 85 -13.10 -4.49 -8.40
CA LEU A 85 -13.92 -5.60 -8.88
C LEU A 85 -13.80 -6.83 -7.97
N VAL A 86 -12.61 -7.14 -7.42
CA VAL A 86 -12.43 -8.20 -6.40
C VAL A 86 -13.30 -7.90 -5.19
N LYS A 87 -13.21 -6.68 -4.64
CA LYS A 87 -14.00 -6.27 -3.49
C LYS A 87 -15.50 -6.50 -3.72
N LYS A 88 -16.03 -5.98 -4.85
CA LYS A 88 -17.45 -6.14 -5.20
C LYS A 88 -17.85 -7.59 -5.45
N ALA A 89 -16.98 -8.41 -6.00
CA ALA A 89 -17.24 -9.83 -6.23
C ALA A 89 -17.20 -10.62 -4.90
N ALA A 90 -16.28 -10.29 -4.01
CA ALA A 90 -16.19 -10.86 -2.68
C ALA A 90 -17.43 -10.54 -1.84
N GLU A 91 -17.90 -9.29 -1.82
CA GLU A 91 -19.13 -8.89 -1.13
C GLU A 91 -20.40 -9.57 -1.67
N LYS A 92 -20.34 -10.12 -2.89
CA LYS A 92 -21.42 -10.93 -3.51
C LYS A 92 -21.18 -12.43 -3.42
N GLU A 93 -20.09 -12.86 -2.79
CA GLU A 93 -19.65 -14.26 -2.69
C GLU A 93 -19.54 -14.97 -4.05
N ASP A 94 -19.18 -14.20 -5.12
CA ASP A 94 -19.01 -14.71 -6.48
C ASP A 94 -17.62 -15.36 -6.63
N LEU A 95 -17.52 -16.62 -6.19
CA LEU A 95 -16.26 -17.37 -6.16
C LEU A 95 -15.54 -17.44 -7.52
N PRO A 96 -16.19 -17.75 -8.66
CA PRO A 96 -15.50 -17.81 -9.95
C PRO A 96 -14.87 -16.48 -10.35
N LYS A 97 -15.55 -15.38 -10.05
CA LYS A 97 -15.06 -14.03 -10.37
C LYS A 97 -13.93 -13.60 -9.45
N VAL A 98 -14.06 -13.87 -8.13
CA VAL A 98 -12.99 -13.58 -7.16
C VAL A 98 -11.70 -14.30 -7.56
N ARG A 99 -11.75 -15.61 -7.86
CA ARG A 99 -10.59 -16.39 -8.31
C ARG A 99 -9.86 -15.75 -9.50
N LYS A 100 -10.60 -15.41 -10.55
CA LYS A 100 -10.03 -14.80 -11.76
C LYS A 100 -9.34 -13.47 -11.46
N LEU A 101 -10.00 -12.62 -10.69
CA LEU A 101 -9.50 -11.28 -10.38
C LEU A 101 -8.30 -11.30 -9.43
N LEU A 102 -8.27 -12.21 -8.45
CA LEU A 102 -7.12 -12.40 -7.57
C LEU A 102 -5.88 -12.87 -8.35
N VAL A 103 -6.05 -13.78 -9.33
CA VAL A 103 -4.95 -14.16 -10.22
C VAL A 103 -4.43 -12.95 -11.01
N VAL A 104 -5.32 -12.11 -11.53
CA VAL A 104 -4.93 -10.87 -12.23
C VAL A 104 -4.15 -9.95 -11.29
N LEU A 105 -4.62 -9.72 -10.05
CA LEU A 105 -3.90 -8.90 -9.07
C LEU A 105 -2.55 -9.49 -8.67
N SER A 106 -2.46 -10.81 -8.51
CA SER A 106 -1.20 -11.51 -8.23
C SER A 106 -0.16 -11.28 -9.34
N VAL A 107 -0.58 -11.32 -10.60
CA VAL A 107 0.29 -11.02 -11.75
C VAL A 107 0.69 -9.54 -11.76
N ILE A 108 -0.25 -8.62 -11.55
CA ILE A 108 0.04 -7.19 -11.49
C ILE A 108 1.02 -6.88 -10.36
N GLY A 109 0.82 -7.43 -9.16
CA GLY A 109 1.73 -7.26 -8.03
C GLY A 109 3.15 -7.77 -8.34
N SER A 110 3.26 -8.91 -9.02
CA SER A 110 4.56 -9.43 -9.50
C SER A 110 5.26 -8.46 -10.45
N ILE A 111 4.52 -7.88 -11.40
CA ILE A 111 5.06 -6.91 -12.35
C ILE A 111 5.47 -5.62 -11.63
N LEU A 112 4.67 -5.15 -10.68
CA LEU A 112 5.00 -3.97 -9.85
C LEU A 112 6.30 -4.17 -9.09
N LEU A 113 6.52 -5.33 -8.47
CA LEU A 113 7.77 -5.65 -7.76
C LEU A 113 8.97 -5.73 -8.71
N LEU A 114 8.79 -6.25 -9.93
CA LEU A 114 9.83 -6.23 -10.95
C LEU A 114 10.19 -4.80 -11.36
N ILE A 115 9.20 -3.94 -11.65
CA ILE A 115 9.43 -2.53 -11.97
C ILE A 115 10.16 -1.84 -10.81
N ARG A 116 9.77 -2.15 -9.57
CA ARG A 116 10.40 -1.60 -8.36
C ARG A 116 11.89 -1.97 -8.27
N ALA A 117 12.27 -3.19 -8.62
CA ALA A 117 13.68 -3.59 -8.66
C ALA A 117 14.50 -2.74 -9.66
N PHE A 118 13.94 -2.43 -10.83
CA PHE A 118 14.58 -1.51 -11.79
C PHE A 118 14.59 -0.06 -11.31
N GLU A 119 13.57 0.35 -10.60
CA GLU A 119 13.45 1.72 -10.05
C GLU A 119 14.58 2.04 -9.07
N PHE A 120 14.94 1.09 -8.18
CA PHE A 120 16.08 1.26 -7.29
C PHE A 120 17.38 1.58 -8.03
N ASN A 121 17.61 0.96 -9.19
CA ASN A 121 18.79 1.22 -10.02
C ASN A 121 18.73 2.60 -10.70
N SER A 122 17.57 3.23 -10.79
CA SER A 122 17.35 4.52 -11.45
C SER A 122 17.34 5.72 -10.50
N LEU A 123 17.64 5.51 -9.21
CA LEU A 123 17.65 6.58 -8.20
C LEU A 123 18.85 7.54 -8.31
N ASN A 124 19.89 7.17 -9.06
CA ASN A 124 21.14 7.95 -9.26
C ASN A 124 21.94 8.21 -7.98
N ILE A 125 21.61 7.56 -6.87
CA ILE A 125 22.30 7.68 -5.58
C ILE A 125 22.11 6.39 -4.76
N LEU A 126 23.12 6.05 -3.95
CA LEU A 126 23.06 4.94 -3.01
C LEU A 126 22.65 5.46 -1.62
N TRP A 127 22.01 4.59 -0.86
CA TRP A 127 21.44 4.89 0.47
C TRP A 127 22.47 5.45 1.48
N HIS A 128 23.75 5.08 1.36
CA HIS A 128 24.82 5.44 2.31
C HIS A 128 25.65 6.67 1.89
N GLN A 129 25.39 7.30 0.74
CA GLN A 129 26.22 8.40 0.22
C GLN A 129 25.97 9.73 0.91
N ASN A 130 24.73 10.02 1.26
CA ASN A 130 24.34 11.21 2.02
C ASN A 130 22.93 11.08 2.60
N ALA A 131 22.48 12.08 3.36
CA ALA A 131 21.16 12.11 3.97
C ALA A 131 20.00 12.09 2.95
N TYR A 132 20.16 12.76 1.78
CA TYR A 132 19.20 12.69 0.69
C TYR A 132 19.03 11.27 0.17
N GLY A 133 20.15 10.57 -0.11
CA GLY A 133 20.12 9.17 -0.52
C GLY A 133 19.43 8.28 0.50
N SER A 134 19.77 8.42 1.79
CA SER A 134 19.11 7.67 2.85
C SER A 134 17.60 7.90 2.90
N ALA A 135 17.15 9.15 2.75
CA ALA A 135 15.74 9.52 2.82
C ALA A 135 14.92 8.93 1.64
N ILE A 136 15.43 9.03 0.40
CA ILE A 136 14.72 8.47 -0.76
C ILE A 136 14.69 6.94 -0.75
N TRP A 137 15.80 6.30 -0.33
CA TRP A 137 15.84 4.86 -0.18
C TRP A 137 14.90 4.38 0.93
N LEU A 138 14.82 5.08 2.06
CA LEU A 138 13.90 4.76 3.15
C LEU A 138 12.45 4.79 2.67
N LEU A 139 12.02 5.86 2.02
CA LEU A 139 10.65 6.00 1.51
C LEU A 139 10.31 4.91 0.48
N LEU A 140 11.23 4.65 -0.45
CA LEU A 140 11.02 3.66 -1.49
C LEU A 140 11.01 2.23 -0.91
N LEU A 141 11.93 1.88 0.00
CA LEU A 141 11.97 0.58 0.67
C LEU A 141 10.74 0.36 1.54
N LEU A 142 10.35 1.36 2.33
CA LEU A 142 9.16 1.28 3.18
C LEU A 142 7.92 0.96 2.34
N HIS A 143 7.69 1.70 1.25
CA HIS A 143 6.58 1.44 0.35
C HIS A 143 6.70 0.07 -0.37
N THR A 144 7.92 -0.33 -0.75
CA THR A 144 8.17 -1.64 -1.37
C THR A 144 7.83 -2.79 -0.43
N THR A 145 8.15 -2.66 0.85
CA THR A 145 7.79 -3.66 1.87
C THR A 145 6.27 -3.83 1.95
N HIS A 146 5.51 -2.73 1.94
CA HIS A 146 4.04 -2.80 1.98
C HIS A 146 3.46 -3.48 0.73
N ILE A 147 4.00 -3.18 -0.46
CA ILE A 147 3.58 -3.88 -1.68
C ILE A 147 3.94 -5.35 -1.62
N ALA A 148 5.14 -5.70 -1.15
CA ALA A 148 5.58 -7.08 -1.10
C ALA A 148 4.76 -7.92 -0.11
N THR A 149 4.42 -7.36 1.05
CA THR A 149 3.58 -8.04 2.05
C THR A 149 2.14 -8.20 1.58
N ASP A 150 1.54 -7.17 0.98
CA ASP A 150 0.18 -7.24 0.44
C ASP A 150 0.08 -8.16 -0.78
N TRP A 151 1.10 -8.14 -1.66
CA TRP A 151 1.21 -9.10 -2.75
C TRP A 151 1.31 -10.55 -2.25
N ALA A 152 2.11 -10.79 -1.20
CA ALA A 152 2.22 -12.11 -0.59
C ALA A 152 0.88 -12.57 0.01
N ASP A 153 0.16 -11.67 0.69
CA ASP A 153 -1.19 -11.95 1.19
C ASP A 153 -2.18 -12.26 0.05
N THR A 154 -2.15 -11.47 -1.02
CA THR A 154 -2.93 -11.72 -2.24
C THR A 154 -2.64 -13.09 -2.86
N LEU A 155 -1.37 -13.54 -2.87
CA LEU A 155 -1.00 -14.88 -3.33
C LEU A 155 -1.56 -15.98 -2.43
N VAL A 156 -1.47 -15.81 -1.11
CA VAL A 156 -2.03 -16.76 -0.13
C VAL A 156 -3.55 -16.85 -0.30
N LEU A 157 -4.23 -15.70 -0.38
CA LEU A 157 -5.69 -15.65 -0.62
C LEU A 157 -6.04 -16.29 -1.97
N THR A 158 -5.27 -16.03 -3.02
CA THR A 158 -5.46 -16.69 -4.32
C THR A 158 -5.39 -18.19 -4.17
N GLY A 159 -4.34 -18.73 -3.52
CA GLY A 159 -4.21 -20.15 -3.27
C GLY A 159 -5.38 -20.73 -2.49
N LEU A 160 -5.76 -20.08 -1.38
CA LEU A 160 -6.88 -20.50 -0.52
C LEU A 160 -8.23 -20.55 -1.26
N MET A 161 -8.49 -19.57 -2.13
CA MET A 161 -9.74 -19.53 -2.91
C MET A 161 -9.85 -20.67 -3.94
N PHE A 162 -8.74 -21.32 -4.32
CA PHE A 162 -8.75 -22.52 -5.17
C PHE A 162 -8.86 -23.83 -4.39
N THR A 163 -8.84 -23.79 -3.06
CA THR A 163 -9.08 -24.94 -2.17
C THR A 163 -10.57 -25.09 -1.80
N PRO A 164 -10.97 -26.17 -1.14
CA PRO A 164 -12.32 -26.31 -0.58
C PRO A 164 -12.70 -25.18 0.40
N HIS A 165 -11.72 -24.59 1.10
CA HIS A 165 -11.93 -23.47 2.02
C HIS A 165 -12.37 -22.17 1.33
N GLY A 166 -12.20 -22.07 0.00
CA GLY A 166 -12.61 -20.90 -0.78
C GLY A 166 -14.12 -20.64 -0.80
N THR A 167 -14.95 -21.59 -0.34
CA THR A 167 -16.41 -21.43 -0.20
C THR A 167 -16.83 -20.88 1.16
N GLU A 168 -15.90 -20.74 2.10
CA GLU A 168 -16.21 -20.20 3.43
C GLU A 168 -16.45 -18.69 3.33
N GLY A 169 -17.56 -18.19 3.90
CA GLY A 169 -17.90 -16.76 3.91
C GLY A 169 -16.78 -15.87 4.47
N ARG A 170 -16.00 -16.37 5.45
CA ARG A 170 -14.82 -15.71 5.99
C ARG A 170 -13.79 -15.34 4.90
N ARG A 171 -13.55 -16.22 3.93
CA ARG A 171 -12.55 -15.98 2.87
C ARG A 171 -12.95 -14.85 1.94
N PHE A 172 -14.23 -14.65 1.71
CA PHE A 172 -14.70 -13.49 0.96
C PHE A 172 -14.50 -12.19 1.73
N VAL A 173 -14.68 -12.23 3.06
CA VAL A 173 -14.35 -11.07 3.90
C VAL A 173 -12.86 -10.76 3.82
N ASP A 174 -11.99 -11.76 3.98
CA ASP A 174 -10.53 -11.60 3.86
C ASP A 174 -10.14 -10.96 2.50
N CYS A 175 -10.73 -11.42 1.38
CA CYS A 175 -10.50 -10.83 0.06
C CYS A 175 -11.00 -9.38 -0.06
N SER A 176 -12.12 -9.06 0.58
CA SER A 176 -12.63 -7.67 0.59
C SER A 176 -11.74 -6.74 1.40
N GLU A 177 -11.21 -7.22 2.51
CA GLU A 177 -10.32 -6.46 3.39
C GLU A 177 -8.93 -6.26 2.77
N ASN A 178 -8.35 -7.29 2.14
CA ASN A 178 -7.13 -7.19 1.35
C ASN A 178 -7.28 -6.13 0.24
N ALA A 179 -8.42 -6.08 -0.44
CA ALA A 179 -8.68 -5.05 -1.45
C ALA A 179 -8.75 -3.62 -0.85
N VAL A 180 -9.19 -3.47 0.39
CA VAL A 180 -9.14 -2.17 1.10
C VAL A 180 -7.71 -1.79 1.45
N TYR A 181 -6.90 -2.76 1.87
CA TYR A 181 -5.48 -2.53 2.17
C TYR A 181 -4.68 -2.17 0.91
N TRP A 182 -4.88 -2.85 -0.22
CA TRP A 182 -4.28 -2.48 -1.50
C TRP A 182 -4.57 -1.03 -1.88
N ARG A 183 -5.80 -0.57 -1.67
CA ARG A 183 -6.18 0.83 -1.91
C ARG A 183 -5.39 1.79 -1.04
N PHE A 184 -5.18 1.48 0.22
CA PHE A 184 -4.34 2.28 1.10
C PHE A 184 -2.89 2.35 0.61
N VAL A 185 -2.32 1.24 0.18
CA VAL A 185 -0.94 1.17 -0.33
C VAL A 185 -0.74 2.07 -1.55
N TRP A 186 -1.63 2.03 -2.55
CA TRP A 186 -1.46 2.90 -3.71
C TRP A 186 -1.76 4.38 -3.40
N LEU A 187 -2.66 4.69 -2.46
CA LEU A 187 -2.89 6.06 -2.01
C LEU A 187 -1.65 6.65 -1.33
N LEU A 188 -0.92 5.86 -0.54
CA LEU A 188 0.34 6.26 0.06
C LEU A 188 1.42 6.55 -1.00
N TRP A 189 1.38 5.86 -2.13
CA TRP A 189 2.33 6.09 -3.21
C TRP A 189 2.24 7.49 -3.81
N LEU A 190 1.07 8.07 -3.91
CA LEU A 190 0.88 9.38 -4.57
C LEU A 190 1.76 10.48 -3.95
N PRO A 191 1.70 10.75 -2.63
CA PRO A 191 2.58 11.75 -2.02
C PRO A 191 4.06 11.36 -2.12
N ILE A 192 4.41 10.07 -2.01
CA ILE A 192 5.78 9.60 -2.15
C ILE A 192 6.30 9.88 -3.57
N TYR A 193 5.53 9.58 -4.61
CA TYR A 193 5.89 9.84 -6.00
C TYR A 193 6.14 11.33 -6.25
N VAL A 194 5.29 12.21 -5.73
CA VAL A 194 5.48 13.66 -5.83
C VAL A 194 6.76 14.09 -5.13
N VAL A 195 6.99 13.64 -3.91
CA VAL A 195 8.15 13.99 -3.09
C VAL A 195 9.47 13.49 -3.71
N LEU A 196 9.50 12.26 -4.20
CA LEU A 196 10.72 11.66 -4.75
C LEU A 196 11.08 12.17 -6.15
N TYR A 197 10.08 12.34 -7.01
CA TYR A 197 10.31 12.59 -8.44
C TYR A 197 10.10 14.04 -8.88
N TRP A 198 9.10 14.70 -8.34
CA TRP A 198 8.74 16.05 -8.79
C TRP A 198 9.34 17.14 -7.93
N LEU A 199 9.33 16.98 -6.61
CA LEU A 199 9.83 18.01 -5.70
C LEU A 199 11.30 18.39 -5.98
N PRO A 200 12.25 17.45 -6.19
CA PRO A 200 13.64 17.82 -6.52
C PRO A 200 13.81 18.58 -7.83
N ARG A 201 12.83 18.55 -8.72
CA ARG A 201 12.81 19.27 -9.99
C ARG A 201 12.16 20.65 -9.93
N LEU A 202 11.35 20.88 -8.88
CA LEU A 202 10.63 22.13 -8.68
C LEU A 202 11.37 23.11 -7.78
N VAL A 203 12.24 22.60 -6.91
CA VAL A 203 12.94 23.41 -5.88
C VAL A 203 14.27 23.97 -6.37
N ASN A 204 14.82 23.48 -7.51
CA ASN A 204 16.08 23.94 -8.11
C ASN A 204 15.88 25.05 -9.12
#